data_c738faf0c6c8164fe52d2f4c8e447689
#
_entry.id   c738faf0c6c8164fe52d2f4c8e447689
#
_cell.length_a   1.000
_cell.length_b   1.000
_cell.length_c   1.000
_cell.angle_alpha   90.00
_cell.angle_beta   90.00
_cell.angle_gamma   90.00
#
_symmetry.space_group_name_H-M   'P 1'
#
loop_
_entity.id
_entity.type
_entity.pdbx_description
1 polymer ?
#
loop_
_entity_poly.entity_id
_entity_poly.type
_entity_poly.pdbx_seq_one_letter_code
_entity_poly.pdbx_strand_id
1 'polypeptide(L)'
;MSMNNHHILIVEDEDIIRTSLRKLLERHDFTVAEAISVKAAQQSFNLNDFDLVISDLRLPGSAGTDLIKAAGNVPVMIMTSYASLRSAVDTMRQGAADYVSKPFDHDEMLNAVRRILGESKQARPEPNRLLMGNSPEILKILRTVHKAAPTSAPVLIHGENGTGRRTIAETIYAGSSFAGQPFITINCASVSSAELSQILEQDGSSTLFLNNICELPGPMQPQILRAIQQANFRFVASVEQDLRVLTQTGRFRKDLFYSLNVVKILVPTLRERAGDIPALIEHFIDRYSSELNLEINLSSEAKQALLDYSWPGNVQELQNTIYQGAILAETGELLEPDMLGLGDAPQTHDEPSADEKSMTTNPAIDGPAGLSLEDYFTSFVLENQENMSETALAQKLGISRKSLWERRNKLGISRKKA
;
A
#
# COMPACT_ATOMS: atom_id res chain seq x y z
N MET A 1 -28.32 -26.50 -6.66
CA MET A 1 -27.60 -25.26 -6.99
C MET A 1 -26.46 -25.67 -7.88
N SER A 2 -26.46 -25.28 -9.13
CA SER A 2 -25.48 -25.68 -10.14
C SER A 2 -24.13 -25.04 -9.72
N MET A 3 -23.14 -25.84 -9.32
CA MET A 3 -21.77 -25.36 -9.20
C MET A 3 -21.28 -25.04 -10.62
N ASN A 4 -21.20 -23.77 -10.97
CA ASN A 4 -20.49 -23.36 -12.18
C ASN A 4 -19.01 -23.60 -11.94
N ASN A 5 -18.50 -24.72 -12.47
CA ASN A 5 -17.08 -25.06 -12.39
C ASN A 5 -16.37 -24.30 -13.52
N HIS A 6 -15.91 -23.06 -13.27
CA HIS A 6 -15.24 -22.25 -14.28
C HIS A 6 -13.83 -22.79 -14.57
N HIS A 7 -13.48 -22.79 -15.87
CA HIS A 7 -12.18 -23.22 -16.36
C HIS A 7 -11.26 -22.02 -16.55
N ILE A 8 -10.13 -22.02 -15.88
CA ILE A 8 -9.13 -20.94 -15.92
C ILE A 8 -7.82 -21.46 -16.49
N LEU A 9 -7.25 -20.74 -17.46
CA LEU A 9 -5.90 -21.00 -17.96
C LEU A 9 -4.90 -20.03 -17.33
N ILE A 10 -3.87 -20.56 -16.69
CA ILE A 10 -2.73 -19.77 -16.19
C ILE A 10 -1.58 -19.88 -17.18
N VAL A 11 -1.03 -18.73 -17.60
CA VAL A 11 0.15 -18.65 -18.46
C VAL A 11 1.26 -17.86 -17.73
N GLU A 12 2.23 -18.61 -17.18
CA GLU A 12 3.28 -18.09 -16.30
C GLU A 12 4.53 -18.93 -16.45
N ASP A 13 5.68 -18.35 -16.67
CA ASP A 13 6.94 -19.08 -16.83
C ASP A 13 7.60 -19.46 -15.49
N GLU A 14 7.38 -18.68 -14.45
CA GLU A 14 7.89 -18.97 -13.11
C GLU A 14 7.08 -20.08 -12.42
N ASP A 15 7.70 -21.24 -12.20
CA ASP A 15 7.07 -22.44 -11.64
C ASP A 15 6.45 -22.22 -10.25
N ILE A 16 7.11 -21.43 -9.42
CA ILE A 16 6.65 -21.13 -8.06
C ILE A 16 5.35 -20.32 -8.09
N ILE A 17 5.30 -19.28 -8.91
CA ILE A 17 4.12 -18.41 -9.05
C ILE A 17 2.97 -19.18 -9.66
N ARG A 18 3.24 -19.92 -10.75
CA ARG A 18 2.24 -20.74 -11.44
C ARG A 18 1.62 -21.77 -10.51
N THR A 19 2.44 -22.51 -9.76
CA THR A 19 1.97 -23.52 -8.80
C THR A 19 1.17 -22.91 -7.65
N SER A 20 1.61 -21.77 -7.12
CA SER A 20 0.90 -21.06 -6.04
C SER A 20 -0.47 -20.57 -6.51
N LEU A 21 -0.52 -19.95 -7.70
CA LEU A 21 -1.76 -19.46 -8.27
C LEU A 21 -2.74 -20.59 -8.58
N ARG A 22 -2.26 -21.71 -9.15
CA ARG A 22 -3.08 -22.91 -9.35
C ARG A 22 -3.71 -23.40 -8.04
N LYS A 23 -2.89 -23.60 -7.00
CA LYS A 23 -3.38 -24.07 -5.70
C LYS A 23 -4.39 -23.11 -5.09
N LEU A 24 -4.19 -21.80 -5.25
CA LEU A 24 -5.13 -20.78 -4.79
C LEU A 24 -6.48 -20.94 -5.48
N LEU A 25 -6.51 -21.03 -6.81
CA LEU A 25 -7.73 -21.13 -7.59
C LEU A 25 -8.45 -22.48 -7.39
N GLU A 26 -7.72 -23.60 -7.38
CA GLU A 26 -8.29 -24.94 -7.12
C GLU A 26 -8.97 -25.04 -5.74
N ARG A 27 -8.43 -24.37 -4.71
CA ARG A 27 -9.04 -24.29 -3.37
C ARG A 27 -10.39 -23.55 -3.37
N HIS A 28 -10.64 -22.74 -4.38
CA HIS A 28 -11.87 -21.96 -4.53
C HIS A 28 -12.77 -22.51 -5.63
N ASP A 29 -12.69 -23.83 -5.86
CA ASP A 29 -13.55 -24.62 -6.76
C ASP A 29 -13.43 -24.23 -8.26
N PHE A 30 -12.30 -23.61 -8.67
CA PHE A 30 -11.98 -23.41 -10.08
C PHE A 30 -11.22 -24.59 -10.67
N THR A 31 -11.50 -24.93 -11.92
CA THR A 31 -10.69 -25.90 -12.68
C THR A 31 -9.55 -25.16 -13.39
N VAL A 32 -8.31 -25.58 -13.21
CA VAL A 32 -7.14 -24.86 -13.69
C VAL A 32 -6.32 -25.68 -14.67
N ALA A 33 -5.97 -25.07 -15.81
CA ALA A 33 -4.94 -25.55 -16.73
C ALA A 33 -3.72 -24.59 -16.70
N GLU A 34 -2.56 -25.11 -17.04
CA GLU A 34 -1.30 -24.37 -16.95
C GLU A 34 -0.52 -24.39 -18.26
N ALA A 35 0.13 -23.27 -18.59
CA ALA A 35 1.08 -23.16 -19.69
C ALA A 35 2.27 -22.28 -19.27
N ILE A 36 3.45 -22.55 -19.81
CA ILE A 36 4.69 -21.82 -19.49
C ILE A 36 5.01 -20.69 -20.46
N SER A 37 4.22 -20.51 -21.49
CA SER A 37 4.38 -19.47 -22.50
C SER A 37 3.13 -19.32 -23.37
N VAL A 38 2.99 -18.20 -24.08
CA VAL A 38 1.93 -17.97 -25.04
C VAL A 38 1.87 -19.07 -26.10
N LYS A 39 3.03 -19.48 -26.63
CA LYS A 39 3.13 -20.53 -27.64
C LYS A 39 2.66 -21.88 -27.10
N ALA A 40 3.05 -22.23 -25.87
CA ALA A 40 2.61 -23.49 -25.23
C ALA A 40 1.08 -23.47 -25.00
N ALA A 41 0.53 -22.34 -24.54
CA ALA A 41 -0.91 -22.18 -24.36
C ALA A 41 -1.68 -22.40 -25.67
N GLN A 42 -1.27 -21.77 -26.76
CA GLN A 42 -1.92 -21.90 -28.07
C GLN A 42 -1.77 -23.26 -28.72
N GLN A 43 -0.67 -23.98 -28.44
CA GLN A 43 -0.44 -25.33 -29.00
C GLN A 43 -1.14 -26.43 -28.23
N SER A 44 -1.28 -26.28 -26.92
CA SER A 44 -1.82 -27.32 -26.04
C SER A 44 -3.30 -27.19 -25.78
N PHE A 45 -3.88 -25.97 -25.97
CA PHE A 45 -5.24 -25.67 -25.58
C PHE A 45 -5.97 -24.88 -26.68
N ASN A 46 -7.27 -25.10 -26.79
CA ASN A 46 -8.16 -24.18 -27.49
C ASN A 46 -8.59 -23.11 -26.45
N LEU A 47 -8.15 -21.86 -26.65
CA LEU A 47 -8.40 -20.79 -25.68
C LEU A 47 -9.90 -20.52 -25.45
N ASN A 48 -10.75 -20.85 -26.43
CA ASN A 48 -12.21 -20.67 -26.28
C ASN A 48 -12.87 -21.67 -25.30
N ASP A 49 -12.14 -22.67 -24.84
CA ASP A 49 -12.66 -23.66 -23.86
C ASP A 49 -12.50 -23.18 -22.41
N PHE A 50 -11.96 -21.97 -22.23
CA PHE A 50 -11.75 -21.34 -20.92
C PHE A 50 -12.71 -20.18 -20.71
N ASP A 51 -13.06 -19.97 -19.44
CA ASP A 51 -13.87 -18.82 -18.99
C ASP A 51 -12.99 -17.60 -18.69
N LEU A 52 -11.69 -17.81 -18.40
CA LEU A 52 -10.72 -16.77 -18.10
C LEU A 52 -9.29 -17.26 -18.43
N VAL A 53 -8.48 -16.37 -18.97
CA VAL A 53 -7.03 -16.57 -19.10
C VAL A 53 -6.32 -15.58 -18.17
N ILE A 54 -5.41 -16.07 -17.31
CA ILE A 54 -4.53 -15.26 -16.45
C ILE A 54 -3.13 -15.41 -17.00
N SER A 55 -2.50 -14.29 -17.40
CA SER A 55 -1.19 -14.31 -18.04
C SER A 55 -0.21 -13.34 -17.39
N ASP A 56 1.06 -13.76 -17.23
CA ASP A 56 2.10 -12.77 -16.98
C ASP A 56 2.30 -11.86 -18.19
N LEU A 57 2.61 -10.59 -17.93
CA LEU A 57 2.88 -9.60 -18.98
C LEU A 57 4.13 -9.95 -19.79
N ARG A 58 5.17 -10.49 -19.12
CA ARG A 58 6.48 -10.79 -19.70
C ARG A 58 6.74 -12.28 -19.73
N LEU A 59 6.40 -12.90 -20.83
CA LEU A 59 6.66 -14.32 -21.05
C LEU A 59 7.82 -14.53 -22.03
N PRO A 60 8.53 -15.66 -21.97
CA PRO A 60 9.60 -15.99 -22.91
C PRO A 60 9.09 -16.01 -24.37
N GLY A 61 9.68 -15.17 -25.20
CA GLY A 61 9.43 -15.15 -26.64
C GLY A 61 8.20 -14.36 -27.12
N SER A 62 7.28 -13.97 -26.21
CA SER A 62 6.06 -13.23 -26.56
C SER A 62 5.55 -12.44 -25.35
N ALA A 63 4.84 -11.34 -25.57
CA ALA A 63 4.16 -10.65 -24.49
C ALA A 63 2.85 -11.36 -24.13
N GLY A 64 2.49 -11.42 -22.83
CA GLY A 64 1.23 -11.99 -22.38
C GLY A 64 0.00 -11.29 -22.99
N THR A 65 0.15 -10.02 -23.37
CA THR A 65 -0.88 -9.25 -24.10
C THR A 65 -1.22 -9.84 -25.48
N ASP A 66 -0.36 -10.66 -26.07
CA ASP A 66 -0.68 -11.34 -27.33
C ASP A 66 -1.84 -12.33 -27.18
N LEU A 67 -2.07 -12.84 -25.96
CA LEU A 67 -3.21 -13.68 -25.65
C LEU A 67 -4.53 -12.92 -25.71
N ILE A 68 -4.56 -11.62 -25.50
CA ILE A 68 -5.78 -10.81 -25.59
C ILE A 68 -6.40 -10.91 -26.98
N LYS A 69 -5.56 -10.88 -28.03
CA LYS A 69 -6.01 -11.03 -29.40
C LYS A 69 -6.30 -12.47 -29.78
N ALA A 70 -5.54 -13.41 -29.19
CA ALA A 70 -5.67 -14.84 -29.51
C ALA A 70 -6.86 -15.50 -28.82
N ALA A 71 -7.26 -15.03 -27.65
CA ALA A 71 -8.38 -15.57 -26.86
C ALA A 71 -9.78 -15.12 -27.35
N GLY A 72 -9.84 -14.20 -28.34
CA GLY A 72 -11.10 -13.76 -28.92
C GLY A 72 -12.04 -13.12 -27.91
N ASN A 73 -13.11 -13.82 -27.54
CA ASN A 73 -14.11 -13.33 -26.59
C ASN A 73 -13.81 -13.74 -25.13
N VAL A 74 -12.80 -14.59 -24.90
CA VAL A 74 -12.44 -15.02 -23.55
C VAL A 74 -11.68 -13.89 -22.86
N PRO A 75 -12.11 -13.46 -21.68
CA PRO A 75 -11.43 -12.40 -20.95
C PRO A 75 -10.00 -12.81 -20.57
N VAL A 76 -9.05 -11.87 -20.70
CA VAL A 76 -7.66 -12.06 -20.34
C VAL A 76 -7.28 -11.08 -19.25
N MET A 77 -6.83 -11.60 -18.11
CA MET A 77 -6.27 -10.82 -17.01
C MET A 77 -4.75 -10.87 -17.08
N ILE A 78 -4.10 -9.73 -16.90
CA ILE A 78 -2.64 -9.62 -16.96
C ILE A 78 -2.04 -9.42 -15.58
N MET A 79 -1.01 -10.21 -15.27
CA MET A 79 -0.16 -10.04 -14.08
C MET A 79 1.17 -9.40 -14.46
N THR A 80 1.79 -8.62 -13.57
CA THR A 80 3.11 -8.04 -13.82
C THR A 80 3.88 -7.69 -12.56
N SER A 81 5.20 -7.89 -12.60
CA SER A 81 6.13 -7.45 -11.54
C SER A 81 6.48 -5.94 -11.65
N TYR A 82 6.10 -5.28 -12.73
CA TYR A 82 6.36 -3.86 -12.99
C TYR A 82 5.05 -3.08 -13.05
N ALA A 83 4.47 -2.84 -11.88
CA ALA A 83 3.27 -2.02 -11.75
C ALA A 83 3.59 -0.54 -11.96
N SER A 84 3.79 -0.12 -13.22
CA SER A 84 3.68 1.29 -13.55
C SER A 84 2.25 1.60 -14.03
N LEU A 85 1.72 2.74 -13.64
CA LEU A 85 0.39 3.18 -14.09
C LEU A 85 0.30 3.15 -15.64
N ARG A 86 1.41 3.43 -16.31
CA ARG A 86 1.51 3.41 -17.78
C ARG A 86 1.32 2.00 -18.35
N SER A 87 1.96 0.98 -17.74
CA SER A 87 1.83 -0.40 -18.23
C SER A 87 0.41 -0.94 -17.98
N ALA A 88 -0.23 -0.58 -16.87
CA ALA A 88 -1.61 -0.96 -16.59
C ALA A 88 -2.58 -0.34 -17.61
N VAL A 89 -2.46 0.97 -17.87
CA VAL A 89 -3.30 1.67 -18.85
C VAL A 89 -3.10 1.13 -20.26
N ASP A 90 -1.85 0.89 -20.68
CA ASP A 90 -1.55 0.35 -22.01
C ASP A 90 -2.10 -1.07 -22.18
N THR A 91 -2.05 -1.90 -21.13
CA THR A 91 -2.58 -3.26 -21.12
C THR A 91 -4.12 -3.25 -21.20
N MET A 92 -4.79 -2.39 -20.42
CA MET A 92 -6.24 -2.22 -20.49
C MET A 92 -6.71 -1.69 -21.85
N ARG A 93 -5.98 -0.75 -22.46
CA ARG A 93 -6.25 -0.27 -23.83
C ARG A 93 -6.13 -1.36 -24.89
N GLN A 94 -5.28 -2.36 -24.67
CA GLN A 94 -5.16 -3.52 -25.57
C GLN A 94 -6.31 -4.52 -25.41
N GLY A 95 -7.21 -4.29 -24.45
CA GLY A 95 -8.41 -5.11 -24.24
C GLY A 95 -8.28 -6.14 -23.12
N ALA A 96 -7.31 -6.01 -22.21
CA ALA A 96 -7.27 -6.84 -21.01
C ALA A 96 -8.54 -6.61 -20.17
N ALA A 97 -9.07 -7.70 -19.62
CA ALA A 97 -10.24 -7.65 -18.73
C ALA A 97 -9.90 -7.04 -17.37
N ASP A 98 -8.66 -7.27 -16.91
CA ASP A 98 -8.13 -6.70 -15.66
C ASP A 98 -6.61 -6.80 -15.62
N TYR A 99 -6.02 -6.18 -14.59
CA TYR A 99 -4.59 -6.09 -14.38
C TYR A 99 -4.25 -6.21 -12.88
N VAL A 100 -3.32 -7.09 -12.54
CA VAL A 100 -2.87 -7.33 -11.16
C VAL A 100 -1.36 -7.21 -11.04
N SER A 101 -0.88 -6.49 -10.03
CA SER A 101 0.55 -6.31 -9.78
C SER A 101 1.12 -7.42 -8.91
N LYS A 102 2.29 -7.94 -9.27
CA LYS A 102 3.08 -8.86 -8.42
C LYS A 102 3.97 -8.05 -7.46
N PRO A 103 4.09 -8.39 -6.17
CA PRO A 103 3.34 -9.44 -5.48
C PRO A 103 1.88 -9.04 -5.25
N PHE A 104 0.96 -9.97 -5.47
CA PHE A 104 -0.47 -9.75 -5.24
C PHE A 104 -0.93 -10.50 -3.98
N ASP A 105 -1.95 -9.93 -3.34
CA ASP A 105 -2.68 -10.58 -2.26
C ASP A 105 -3.62 -11.64 -2.85
N HIS A 106 -3.80 -12.76 -2.16
CA HIS A 106 -4.70 -13.84 -2.55
C HIS A 106 -6.15 -13.34 -2.73
N ASP A 107 -6.61 -12.48 -1.82
CA ASP A 107 -7.95 -11.90 -1.90
C ASP A 107 -8.08 -10.93 -3.10
N GLU A 108 -7.05 -10.16 -3.41
CA GLU A 108 -7.01 -9.29 -4.59
C GLU A 108 -7.17 -10.11 -5.87
N MET A 109 -6.39 -11.19 -6.00
CA MET A 109 -6.44 -12.11 -7.13
C MET A 109 -7.83 -12.76 -7.27
N LEU A 110 -8.37 -13.35 -6.20
CA LEU A 110 -9.66 -14.02 -6.21
C LEU A 110 -10.82 -13.06 -6.52
N ASN A 111 -10.78 -11.84 -5.97
CA ASN A 111 -11.78 -10.83 -6.24
C ASN A 111 -11.74 -10.37 -7.71
N ALA A 112 -10.55 -10.25 -8.32
CA ALA A 112 -10.39 -9.94 -9.73
C ALA A 112 -10.96 -11.07 -10.60
N VAL A 113 -10.63 -12.33 -10.30
CA VAL A 113 -11.14 -13.51 -11.01
C VAL A 113 -12.67 -13.58 -10.94
N ARG A 114 -13.26 -13.50 -9.75
CA ARG A 114 -14.72 -13.57 -9.56
C ARG A 114 -15.45 -12.42 -10.26
N ARG A 115 -14.87 -11.24 -10.27
CA ARG A 115 -15.42 -10.07 -10.97
C ARG A 115 -15.49 -10.31 -12.47
N ILE A 116 -14.43 -10.85 -13.08
CA ILE A 116 -14.37 -11.13 -14.51
C ILE A 116 -15.36 -12.24 -14.90
N LEU A 117 -15.46 -13.30 -14.10
CA LEU A 117 -16.34 -14.44 -14.36
C LEU A 117 -17.83 -14.15 -14.13
N GLY A 118 -18.17 -12.94 -13.66
CA GLY A 118 -19.57 -12.57 -13.38
C GLY A 118 -20.16 -13.32 -12.17
N GLU A 119 -19.35 -14.06 -11.41
CA GLU A 119 -19.75 -14.68 -10.14
C GLU A 119 -19.98 -13.62 -9.05
N SER A 120 -19.57 -12.42 -9.30
CA SER A 120 -19.96 -11.24 -8.54
C SER A 120 -21.44 -10.91 -8.79
N LYS A 121 -22.36 -11.72 -8.32
CA LYS A 121 -23.51 -11.16 -7.64
C LYS A 121 -22.90 -10.41 -6.47
N GLN A 122 -22.52 -9.13 -6.75
CA GLN A 122 -22.27 -8.11 -5.73
C GLN A 122 -22.26 -8.71 -4.31
N ALA A 123 -21.22 -9.48 -3.93
CA ALA A 123 -20.75 -9.36 -2.60
C ALA A 123 -20.21 -7.92 -2.55
N ARG A 124 -21.12 -6.95 -2.33
CA ARG A 124 -20.71 -5.68 -1.73
C ARG A 124 -19.79 -6.14 -0.61
N PRO A 125 -18.48 -5.79 -0.61
CA PRO A 125 -17.70 -6.03 0.59
C PRO A 125 -18.56 -5.44 1.70
N GLU A 126 -18.99 -6.31 2.64
CA GLU A 126 -19.81 -5.80 3.73
C GLU A 126 -18.97 -4.69 4.35
N PRO A 127 -19.46 -3.45 4.40
CA PRO A 127 -18.66 -2.30 4.88
C PRO A 127 -18.06 -2.57 6.26
N ASN A 128 -18.64 -3.47 7.02
CA ASN A 128 -18.19 -3.91 8.34
C ASN A 128 -16.97 -4.84 8.35
N ARG A 129 -16.58 -5.45 7.20
CA ARG A 129 -15.42 -6.35 7.16
C ARG A 129 -14.09 -5.64 6.87
N LEU A 130 -14.14 -4.46 6.27
CA LEU A 130 -12.94 -3.72 5.89
C LEU A 130 -12.33 -2.94 7.08
N LEU A 131 -13.17 -2.32 7.92
CA LEU A 131 -12.71 -1.54 9.06
C LEU A 131 -12.93 -2.33 10.37
N MET A 132 -11.85 -2.84 10.94
CA MET A 132 -11.88 -3.62 12.17
C MET A 132 -11.75 -2.75 13.42
N GLY A 133 -12.48 -3.11 14.46
CA GLY A 133 -12.49 -2.48 15.77
C GLY A 133 -13.90 -2.32 16.32
N ASN A 134 -14.02 -2.40 17.63
CA ASN A 134 -15.26 -2.25 18.39
C ASN A 134 -15.23 -1.01 19.31
N SER A 135 -14.17 -0.21 19.24
CA SER A 135 -14.05 1.03 19.99
C SER A 135 -15.17 2.01 19.64
N PRO A 136 -15.63 2.84 20.57
CA PRO A 136 -16.65 3.87 20.33
C PRO A 136 -16.28 4.81 19.17
N GLU A 137 -14.98 5.08 19.02
CA GLU A 137 -14.40 5.92 17.97
C GLU A 137 -14.61 5.29 16.59
N ILE A 138 -14.29 4.01 16.45
CA ILE A 138 -14.47 3.27 15.17
C ILE A 138 -15.97 3.13 14.86
N LEU A 139 -16.80 2.84 15.83
CA LEU A 139 -18.24 2.78 15.63
C LEU A 139 -18.83 4.13 15.18
N LYS A 140 -18.29 5.26 15.69
CA LYS A 140 -18.66 6.60 15.23
C LYS A 140 -18.23 6.84 13.78
N ILE A 141 -17.03 6.40 13.41
CA ILE A 141 -16.54 6.47 12.02
C ILE A 141 -17.45 5.66 11.12
N LEU A 142 -17.75 4.41 11.46
CA LEU A 142 -18.65 3.54 10.68
C LEU A 142 -20.02 4.18 10.46
N ARG A 143 -20.61 4.80 11.48
CA ARG A 143 -21.89 5.52 11.32
C ARG A 143 -21.77 6.70 10.35
N THR A 144 -20.64 7.42 10.36
CA THR A 144 -20.39 8.52 9.44
C THR A 144 -20.18 8.00 8.01
N VAL A 145 -19.42 6.93 7.86
CA VAL A 145 -19.21 6.22 6.59
C VAL A 145 -20.55 5.77 5.99
N HIS A 146 -21.39 5.10 6.77
CA HIS A 146 -22.71 4.63 6.31
C HIS A 146 -23.61 5.79 5.81
N LYS A 147 -23.53 6.96 6.45
CA LYS A 147 -24.30 8.15 6.01
C LYS A 147 -23.70 8.81 4.78
N ALA A 148 -22.37 8.85 4.68
CA ALA A 148 -21.66 9.50 3.58
C ALA A 148 -21.60 8.62 2.32
N ALA A 149 -21.51 7.30 2.48
CA ALA A 149 -21.33 6.36 1.38
C ALA A 149 -22.37 6.48 0.25
N PRO A 150 -23.68 6.56 0.49
CA PRO A 150 -24.66 6.70 -0.58
C PRO A 150 -24.70 8.07 -1.27
N THR A 151 -23.95 9.05 -0.75
CA THR A 151 -23.93 10.42 -1.31
C THR A 151 -22.75 10.60 -2.26
N SER A 152 -22.83 11.61 -3.15
CA SER A 152 -21.71 12.05 -3.99
C SER A 152 -20.80 13.06 -3.30
N ALA A 153 -21.08 13.42 -2.03
CA ALA A 153 -20.33 14.44 -1.31
C ALA A 153 -18.86 14.06 -1.14
N PRO A 154 -17.91 14.98 -1.35
CA PRO A 154 -16.51 14.76 -1.05
C PRO A 154 -16.28 14.43 0.42
N VAL A 155 -15.39 13.49 0.69
CA VAL A 155 -15.04 13.05 2.05
C VAL A 155 -13.56 13.32 2.31
N LEU A 156 -13.27 14.00 3.42
CA LEU A 156 -11.91 14.27 3.89
C LEU A 156 -11.61 13.41 5.12
N ILE A 157 -10.67 12.48 4.97
CA ILE A 157 -10.22 11.56 6.02
C ILE A 157 -8.93 12.10 6.62
N HIS A 158 -8.97 12.48 7.88
CA HIS A 158 -7.81 13.00 8.61
C HIS A 158 -7.34 11.99 9.66
N GLY A 159 -6.05 11.69 9.69
CA GLY A 159 -5.41 10.78 10.65
C GLY A 159 -3.94 10.57 10.35
N GLU A 160 -3.21 10.04 11.32
CA GLU A 160 -1.80 9.68 11.17
C GLU A 160 -1.59 8.60 10.09
N ASN A 161 -0.35 8.43 9.63
CA ASN A 161 0.02 7.33 8.75
C ASN A 161 -0.24 5.99 9.44
N GLY A 162 -0.64 4.99 8.66
CA GLY A 162 -0.91 3.64 9.19
C GLY A 162 -2.22 3.47 9.97
N THR A 163 -3.05 4.51 10.16
CA THR A 163 -4.32 4.42 10.92
C THR A 163 -5.45 3.71 10.19
N GLY A 164 -5.29 3.42 8.88
CA GLY A 164 -6.32 2.77 8.05
C GLY A 164 -7.14 3.76 7.20
N ARG A 165 -6.61 4.95 6.87
CA ARG A 165 -7.29 5.95 6.02
C ARG A 165 -7.72 5.39 4.66
N ARG A 166 -6.89 4.56 4.02
CA ARG A 166 -7.22 3.88 2.77
C ARG A 166 -8.38 2.90 2.95
N THR A 167 -8.35 2.09 4.01
CA THR A 167 -9.42 1.14 4.34
C THR A 167 -10.77 1.85 4.52
N ILE A 168 -10.78 3.04 5.15
CA ILE A 168 -11.99 3.85 5.27
C ILE A 168 -12.46 4.33 3.90
N ALA A 169 -11.56 4.77 3.01
CA ALA A 169 -11.91 5.19 1.67
C ALA A 169 -12.52 4.03 0.86
N GLU A 170 -11.96 2.83 0.95
CA GLU A 170 -12.48 1.62 0.32
C GLU A 170 -13.84 1.21 0.91
N THR A 171 -14.04 1.37 2.23
CA THR A 171 -15.34 1.14 2.88
C THR A 171 -16.41 2.12 2.38
N ILE A 172 -16.05 3.40 2.21
CA ILE A 172 -16.94 4.41 1.63
C ILE A 172 -17.30 4.04 0.18
N TYR A 173 -16.31 3.63 -0.61
CA TYR A 173 -16.53 3.19 -1.99
C TYR A 173 -17.46 1.98 -2.04
N ALA A 174 -17.21 0.95 -1.25
CA ALA A 174 -18.00 -0.27 -1.21
C ALA A 174 -19.48 -0.02 -0.86
N GLY A 175 -19.77 0.93 0.01
CA GLY A 175 -21.12 1.34 0.39
C GLY A 175 -21.76 2.39 -0.51
N SER A 176 -21.11 2.79 -1.61
CA SER A 176 -21.56 3.89 -2.48
C SER A 176 -22.34 3.40 -3.71
N SER A 177 -23.02 4.34 -4.38
CA SER A 177 -23.60 4.12 -5.72
C SER A 177 -22.53 3.93 -6.80
N PHE A 178 -21.27 4.22 -6.51
CA PHE A 178 -20.12 4.00 -7.39
C PHE A 178 -19.46 2.64 -7.17
N ALA A 179 -19.97 1.80 -6.27
CA ALA A 179 -19.49 0.44 -6.09
C ALA A 179 -19.61 -0.35 -7.39
N GLY A 180 -18.52 -0.97 -7.84
CA GLY A 180 -18.44 -1.63 -9.14
C GLY A 180 -17.89 -0.77 -10.28
N GLN A 181 -17.72 0.55 -10.07
CA GLN A 181 -16.99 1.45 -10.95
C GLN A 181 -15.52 1.48 -10.53
N PRO A 182 -14.59 2.01 -11.35
CA PRO A 182 -13.18 2.09 -10.96
C PRO A 182 -12.95 2.88 -9.66
N PHE A 183 -12.12 2.32 -8.75
CA PHE A 183 -11.56 3.01 -7.60
C PHE A 183 -10.11 3.36 -7.89
N ILE A 184 -9.83 4.63 -8.19
CA ILE A 184 -8.52 5.10 -8.62
C ILE A 184 -7.81 5.78 -7.46
N THR A 185 -6.66 5.24 -7.06
CA THR A 185 -5.81 5.84 -6.02
C THR A 185 -4.78 6.76 -6.66
N ILE A 186 -4.76 8.02 -6.25
CA ILE A 186 -3.78 9.02 -6.68
C ILE A 186 -2.88 9.35 -5.48
N ASN A 187 -1.60 9.02 -5.59
CA ASN A 187 -0.61 9.45 -4.61
C ASN A 187 -0.19 10.89 -4.93
N CYS A 188 -0.66 11.83 -4.11
CA CYS A 188 -0.45 13.26 -4.35
C CYS A 188 1.00 13.73 -4.23
N ALA A 189 1.87 12.95 -3.56
CA ALA A 189 3.30 13.24 -3.47
C ALA A 189 4.07 12.95 -4.75
N SER A 190 3.64 11.92 -5.51
CA SER A 190 4.39 11.40 -6.65
C SER A 190 3.71 11.55 -8.00
N VAL A 191 2.42 11.92 -8.03
CA VAL A 191 1.67 12.08 -9.29
C VAL A 191 2.23 13.23 -10.13
N SER A 192 2.42 13.01 -11.41
CA SER A 192 2.79 14.06 -12.36
C SER A 192 1.55 14.82 -12.88
N SER A 193 1.75 16.07 -13.34
CA SER A 193 0.66 16.87 -13.91
C SER A 193 0.03 16.21 -15.14
N ALA A 194 0.82 15.51 -15.94
CA ALA A 194 0.34 14.79 -17.12
C ALA A 194 -0.53 13.58 -16.75
N GLU A 195 -0.11 12.78 -15.76
CA GLU A 195 -0.90 11.67 -15.25
C GLU A 195 -2.22 12.13 -14.64
N LEU A 196 -2.17 13.19 -13.82
CA LEU A 196 -3.37 13.75 -13.23
C LEU A 196 -4.36 14.22 -14.30
N SER A 197 -3.89 14.96 -15.32
CA SER A 197 -4.72 15.38 -16.44
C SER A 197 -5.35 14.20 -17.17
N GLN A 198 -4.57 13.16 -17.45
CA GLN A 198 -5.05 11.95 -18.12
C GLN A 198 -6.13 11.21 -17.31
N ILE A 199 -5.99 11.15 -15.98
CA ILE A 199 -7.01 10.55 -15.09
C ILE A 199 -8.29 11.37 -15.12
N LEU A 200 -8.17 12.70 -15.05
CA LEU A 200 -9.32 13.61 -14.98
C LEU A 200 -10.05 13.79 -16.33
N GLU A 201 -9.42 13.44 -17.46
CA GLU A 201 -10.01 13.44 -18.81
C GLU A 201 -10.77 12.15 -19.12
N GLN A 202 -10.70 11.13 -18.27
CA GLN A 202 -11.48 9.90 -18.47
C GLN A 202 -12.96 10.18 -18.28
N ASP A 203 -13.75 9.82 -19.30
CA ASP A 203 -15.20 9.80 -19.19
C ASP A 203 -15.63 8.59 -18.37
N GLY A 204 -16.24 8.82 -17.23
CA GLY A 204 -16.79 7.73 -16.43
C GLY A 204 -16.99 8.06 -14.97
N SER A 205 -18.02 7.46 -14.42
CA SER A 205 -18.30 7.53 -12.99
C SER A 205 -17.27 6.69 -12.23
N SER A 206 -16.28 7.33 -11.62
CA SER A 206 -15.22 6.66 -10.84
C SER A 206 -15.09 7.31 -9.46
N THR A 207 -14.54 6.57 -8.49
CA THR A 207 -14.13 7.11 -7.21
C THR A 207 -12.65 7.41 -7.24
N LEU A 208 -12.26 8.68 -7.01
CA LEU A 208 -10.87 9.11 -6.90
C LEU A 208 -10.49 9.21 -5.43
N PHE A 209 -9.52 8.39 -5.01
CA PHE A 209 -8.91 8.48 -3.70
C PHE A 209 -7.61 9.27 -3.77
N LEU A 210 -7.63 10.52 -3.28
CA LEU A 210 -6.50 11.43 -3.22
C LEU A 210 -5.70 11.14 -1.93
N ASN A 211 -4.67 10.34 -2.04
CA ASN A 211 -3.86 9.97 -0.88
C ASN A 211 -2.87 11.10 -0.55
N ASN A 212 -2.90 11.59 0.70
CA ASN A 212 -2.09 12.70 1.21
C ASN A 212 -2.24 13.98 0.35
N ILE A 213 -3.46 14.49 0.23
CA ILE A 213 -3.78 15.68 -0.58
C ILE A 213 -2.98 16.93 -0.19
N CYS A 214 -2.47 17.01 1.05
CA CYS A 214 -1.59 18.09 1.51
C CYS A 214 -0.26 18.17 0.73
N GLU A 215 0.16 17.09 0.09
CA GLU A 215 1.39 17.00 -0.69
C GLU A 215 1.19 17.34 -2.18
N LEU A 216 -0.06 17.58 -2.60
CA LEU A 216 -0.34 17.94 -3.99
C LEU A 216 0.28 19.29 -4.34
N PRO A 217 1.15 19.35 -5.37
CA PRO A 217 1.80 20.59 -5.79
C PRO A 217 0.77 21.69 -6.13
N GLY A 218 1.09 22.93 -5.72
CA GLY A 218 0.21 24.11 -5.93
C GLY A 218 -0.34 24.25 -7.34
N PRO A 219 0.46 24.08 -8.42
CA PRO A 219 -0.02 24.19 -9.80
C PRO A 219 -1.06 23.14 -10.20
N MET A 220 -1.15 22.00 -9.50
CA MET A 220 -2.12 20.94 -9.79
C MET A 220 -3.43 21.07 -9.01
N GLN A 221 -3.45 21.83 -7.90
CA GLN A 221 -4.64 22.03 -7.09
C GLN A 221 -5.85 22.60 -7.87
N PRO A 222 -5.69 23.54 -8.84
CA PRO A 222 -6.80 24.00 -9.68
C PRO A 222 -7.41 22.90 -10.56
N GLN A 223 -6.65 21.88 -10.95
CA GLN A 223 -7.17 20.77 -11.77
C GLN A 223 -8.16 19.93 -10.96
N ILE A 224 -7.78 19.57 -9.72
CA ILE A 224 -8.67 18.84 -8.78
C ILE A 224 -9.91 19.67 -8.47
N LEU A 225 -9.76 20.97 -8.22
CA LEU A 225 -10.89 21.85 -7.94
C LEU A 225 -11.91 21.86 -9.09
N ARG A 226 -11.44 21.96 -10.34
CA ARG A 226 -12.32 21.90 -11.53
C ARG A 226 -13.02 20.56 -11.63
N ALA A 227 -12.30 19.45 -11.42
CA ALA A 227 -12.87 18.11 -11.48
C ALA A 227 -13.96 17.89 -10.41
N ILE A 228 -13.78 18.41 -9.20
CA ILE A 228 -14.83 18.39 -8.15
C ILE A 228 -16.06 19.16 -8.60
N GLN A 229 -15.90 20.34 -9.22
CA GLN A 229 -17.00 21.18 -9.69
C GLN A 229 -17.77 20.56 -10.87
N GLN A 230 -17.11 19.77 -11.70
CA GLN A 230 -17.72 19.06 -12.82
C GLN A 230 -18.57 17.84 -12.38
N ALA A 231 -18.40 17.38 -11.13
CA ALA A 231 -19.15 16.28 -10.52
C ALA A 231 -19.11 14.94 -11.29
N ASN A 232 -18.09 14.73 -12.14
CA ASN A 232 -17.92 13.48 -12.90
C ASN A 232 -17.35 12.35 -12.06
N PHE A 233 -16.72 12.69 -10.94
CA PHE A 233 -16.04 11.76 -10.04
C PHE A 233 -16.56 11.90 -8.61
N ARG A 234 -16.50 10.80 -7.87
CA ARG A 234 -16.60 10.86 -6.42
C ARG A 234 -15.21 11.07 -5.83
N PHE A 235 -15.06 12.06 -4.95
CA PHE A 235 -13.80 12.37 -4.30
C PHE A 235 -13.76 11.90 -2.86
N VAL A 236 -12.71 11.14 -2.53
CA VAL A 236 -12.31 10.83 -1.16
C VAL A 236 -10.86 11.26 -1.02
N ALA A 237 -10.56 12.11 -0.06
CA ALA A 237 -9.20 12.60 0.15
C ALA A 237 -8.70 12.20 1.55
N SER A 238 -7.44 11.81 1.66
CA SER A 238 -6.79 11.61 2.95
C SER A 238 -5.75 12.70 3.23
N VAL A 239 -5.55 12.98 4.50
CA VAL A 239 -4.61 13.99 4.97
C VAL A 239 -4.06 13.60 6.34
N GLU A 240 -2.79 13.93 6.56
CA GLU A 240 -2.12 13.72 7.85
C GLU A 240 -2.08 15.02 8.66
N GLN A 241 -1.80 16.13 7.98
CA GLN A 241 -1.69 17.46 8.58
C GLN A 241 -3.02 18.23 8.49
N ASP A 242 -3.22 19.17 9.39
CA ASP A 242 -4.39 20.06 9.28
C ASP A 242 -4.26 21.00 8.08
N LEU A 243 -5.10 20.76 7.06
CA LEU A 243 -5.16 21.60 5.86
C LEU A 243 -5.43 23.09 6.16
N ARG A 244 -6.01 23.43 7.31
CA ARG A 244 -6.23 24.84 7.71
C ARG A 244 -4.91 25.57 7.86
N VAL A 245 -3.91 24.93 8.47
CA VAL A 245 -2.57 25.51 8.61
C VAL A 245 -1.94 25.75 7.23
N LEU A 246 -2.07 24.80 6.33
CA LEU A 246 -1.55 24.92 4.96
C LEU A 246 -2.28 26.01 4.15
N THR A 247 -3.59 26.23 4.40
CA THR A 247 -4.32 27.33 3.76
C THR A 247 -3.90 28.71 4.29
N GLN A 248 -3.55 28.81 5.58
CA GLN A 248 -3.05 30.07 6.17
C GLN A 248 -1.67 30.45 5.62
N THR A 249 -0.81 29.45 5.39
CA THR A 249 0.54 29.65 4.82
C THR A 249 0.53 29.80 3.29
N GLY A 250 -0.62 29.71 2.63
CA GLY A 250 -0.75 29.80 1.17
C GLY A 250 -0.26 28.57 0.40
N ARG A 251 0.16 27.49 1.09
CA ARG A 251 0.60 26.23 0.47
C ARG A 251 -0.56 25.39 -0.08
N PHE A 252 -1.77 25.59 0.45
CA PHE A 252 -2.99 24.93 -0.01
C PHE A 252 -4.09 25.97 -0.28
N ARG A 253 -4.82 25.79 -1.38
CA ARG A 253 -5.88 26.72 -1.79
C ARG A 253 -7.10 26.64 -0.87
N LYS A 254 -7.62 27.78 -0.45
CA LYS A 254 -8.82 27.85 0.43
C LYS A 254 -10.06 27.28 -0.24
N ASP A 255 -10.25 27.58 -1.53
CA ASP A 255 -11.42 27.11 -2.30
C ASP A 255 -11.42 25.57 -2.45
N LEU A 256 -10.27 24.95 -2.72
CA LEU A 256 -10.13 23.51 -2.74
C LEU A 256 -10.37 22.87 -1.36
N PHE A 257 -9.84 23.49 -0.30
CA PHE A 257 -10.12 23.03 1.07
C PHE A 257 -11.62 22.98 1.37
N TYR A 258 -12.37 24.04 1.08
CA TYR A 258 -13.81 24.03 1.33
C TYR A 258 -14.56 23.05 0.44
N SER A 259 -14.12 22.84 -0.80
CA SER A 259 -14.73 21.87 -1.70
C SER A 259 -14.52 20.42 -1.24
N LEU A 260 -13.39 20.10 -0.61
CA LEU A 260 -13.09 18.75 -0.09
C LEU A 260 -13.66 18.51 1.32
N ASN A 261 -13.76 19.55 2.14
CA ASN A 261 -14.12 19.42 3.56
C ASN A 261 -15.65 19.46 3.78
N VAL A 262 -16.39 18.67 2.99
CA VAL A 262 -17.86 18.55 3.13
C VAL A 262 -18.21 17.53 4.21
N VAL A 263 -17.65 16.33 4.12
CA VAL A 263 -17.76 15.31 5.18
C VAL A 263 -16.37 15.08 5.75
N LYS A 264 -16.19 15.33 7.05
CA LYS A 264 -14.91 15.12 7.74
C LYS A 264 -14.95 13.86 8.60
N ILE A 265 -13.97 12.99 8.41
CA ILE A 265 -13.75 11.80 9.23
C ILE A 265 -12.39 11.95 9.91
N LEU A 266 -12.38 11.93 11.25
CA LEU A 266 -11.17 11.91 12.07
C LEU A 266 -10.90 10.47 12.48
N VAL A 267 -9.73 9.96 12.11
CA VAL A 267 -9.31 8.60 12.40
C VAL A 267 -8.39 8.64 13.61
N PRO A 268 -8.75 7.99 14.72
CA PRO A 268 -7.91 7.94 15.90
C PRO A 268 -6.65 7.11 15.63
N THR A 269 -5.60 7.44 16.33
CA THR A 269 -4.38 6.63 16.41
C THR A 269 -4.67 5.29 17.09
N LEU A 270 -3.81 4.29 16.89
CA LEU A 270 -4.02 2.98 17.52
C LEU A 270 -3.92 3.04 19.04
N ARG A 271 -3.05 3.90 19.58
CA ARG A 271 -2.90 4.15 21.04
C ARG A 271 -4.15 4.77 21.67
N GLU A 272 -4.95 5.55 20.91
CA GLU A 272 -6.23 6.10 21.38
C GLU A 272 -7.37 5.09 21.34
N ARG A 273 -7.17 3.94 20.68
CA ARG A 273 -8.11 2.82 20.61
C ARG A 273 -7.46 1.48 20.98
N ALA A 274 -6.64 1.47 22.02
CA ALA A 274 -5.89 0.29 22.45
C ALA A 274 -6.79 -0.96 22.69
N GLY A 275 -8.07 -0.75 23.02
CA GLY A 275 -9.05 -1.83 23.13
C GLY A 275 -9.32 -2.61 21.84
N ASP A 276 -8.95 -2.07 20.66
CA ASP A 276 -9.08 -2.77 19.38
C ASP A 276 -7.86 -3.64 19.05
N ILE A 277 -6.71 -3.45 19.74
CA ILE A 277 -5.45 -4.16 19.46
C ILE A 277 -5.63 -5.70 19.54
N PRO A 278 -6.29 -6.29 20.55
CA PRO A 278 -6.46 -7.75 20.60
C PRO A 278 -7.18 -8.30 19.36
N ALA A 279 -8.25 -7.65 18.92
CA ALA A 279 -9.02 -8.08 17.74
C ALA A 279 -8.22 -7.93 16.45
N LEU A 280 -7.39 -6.89 16.35
CA LEU A 280 -6.49 -6.69 15.20
C LEU A 280 -5.38 -7.75 15.15
N ILE A 281 -4.80 -8.11 16.31
CA ILE A 281 -3.81 -9.19 16.43
C ILE A 281 -4.42 -10.50 15.93
N GLU A 282 -5.58 -10.90 16.46
CA GLU A 282 -6.27 -12.13 16.05
C GLU A 282 -6.53 -12.14 14.55
N HIS A 283 -7.05 -11.06 14.01
CA HIS A 283 -7.31 -10.93 12.58
C HIS A 283 -6.04 -11.10 11.73
N PHE A 284 -4.93 -10.45 12.08
CA PHE A 284 -3.68 -10.57 11.31
C PHE A 284 -3.06 -11.96 11.44
N ILE A 285 -3.16 -12.60 12.61
CA ILE A 285 -2.72 -13.98 12.79
C ILE A 285 -3.54 -14.93 11.90
N ASP A 286 -4.87 -14.85 11.95
CA ASP A 286 -5.74 -15.69 11.12
C ASP A 286 -5.46 -15.50 9.63
N ARG A 287 -5.30 -14.25 9.21
CA ARG A 287 -4.95 -13.89 7.84
C ARG A 287 -3.63 -14.52 7.42
N TYR A 288 -2.54 -14.30 8.17
CA TYR A 288 -1.22 -14.78 7.81
C TYR A 288 -1.06 -16.29 8.00
N SER A 289 -1.77 -16.89 8.97
CA SER A 289 -1.87 -18.35 9.08
C SER A 289 -2.46 -18.96 7.81
N SER A 290 -3.49 -18.31 7.27
CA SER A 290 -4.12 -18.75 6.01
C SER A 290 -3.23 -18.49 4.79
N GLU A 291 -2.60 -17.32 4.70
CA GLU A 291 -1.72 -16.92 3.57
C GLU A 291 -0.46 -17.80 3.49
N LEU A 292 0.21 -18.02 4.62
CA LEU A 292 1.46 -18.77 4.70
C LEU A 292 1.23 -20.28 4.86
N ASN A 293 0.00 -20.70 5.10
CA ASN A 293 -0.39 -22.07 5.43
C ASN A 293 0.40 -22.62 6.63
N LEU A 294 0.58 -21.77 7.64
CA LEU A 294 1.29 -22.04 8.90
C LEU A 294 0.32 -21.85 10.07
N GLU A 295 0.47 -22.66 11.10
CA GLU A 295 -0.20 -22.41 12.38
C GLU A 295 0.65 -21.40 13.18
N ILE A 296 0.18 -20.15 13.26
CA ILE A 296 0.87 -19.06 13.96
C ILE A 296 0.26 -18.93 15.35
N ASN A 297 1.09 -19.11 16.38
CA ASN A 297 0.70 -18.95 17.78
C ASN A 297 1.64 -17.97 18.46
N LEU A 298 1.10 -17.09 19.32
CA LEU A 298 1.89 -16.14 20.13
C LEU A 298 2.19 -16.73 21.49
N SER A 299 3.39 -16.51 22.00
CA SER A 299 3.67 -16.71 23.42
C SER A 299 2.90 -15.68 24.27
N SER A 300 2.75 -15.95 25.55
CA SER A 300 2.10 -15.00 26.48
C SER A 300 2.87 -13.68 26.55
N GLU A 301 4.18 -13.77 26.51
CA GLU A 301 5.12 -12.65 26.54
C GLU A 301 5.02 -11.82 25.27
N ALA A 302 4.96 -12.45 24.10
CA ALA A 302 4.77 -11.77 22.81
C ALA A 302 3.42 -11.05 22.75
N LYS A 303 2.35 -11.70 23.22
CA LYS A 303 1.03 -11.09 23.29
C LYS A 303 1.02 -9.86 24.19
N GLN A 304 1.66 -9.94 25.38
CA GLN A 304 1.76 -8.80 26.29
C GLN A 304 2.57 -7.66 25.67
N ALA A 305 3.71 -7.97 25.05
CA ALA A 305 4.55 -6.97 24.35
C ALA A 305 3.77 -6.22 23.25
N LEU A 306 2.97 -6.93 22.45
CA LEU A 306 2.11 -6.32 21.45
C LEU A 306 1.04 -5.40 22.04
N LEU A 307 0.51 -5.73 23.23
CA LEU A 307 -0.50 -4.91 23.91
C LEU A 307 0.08 -3.65 24.56
N ASP A 308 1.32 -3.73 25.05
CA ASP A 308 1.98 -2.64 25.78
C ASP A 308 2.70 -1.65 24.85
N TYR A 309 2.90 -2.02 23.59
CA TYR A 309 3.60 -1.18 22.63
C TYR A 309 2.75 0.01 22.15
N SER A 310 3.39 1.18 21.95
CA SER A 310 2.70 2.44 21.65
C SER A 310 2.22 2.61 20.21
N TRP A 311 2.72 1.79 19.29
CA TRP A 311 2.37 1.75 17.86
C TRP A 311 2.46 3.12 17.16
N PRO A 312 3.65 3.75 17.09
CA PRO A 312 3.81 5.02 16.38
C PRO A 312 3.43 4.93 14.90
N GLY A 313 3.64 3.79 14.24
CA GLY A 313 3.18 3.51 12.87
C GLY A 313 1.77 2.93 12.80
N ASN A 314 1.02 2.95 13.90
CA ASN A 314 -0.38 2.55 13.99
C ASN A 314 -0.65 1.10 13.52
N VAL A 315 -1.78 0.86 12.86
CA VAL A 315 -2.21 -0.47 12.40
C VAL A 315 -1.25 -1.06 11.37
N GLN A 316 -0.63 -0.21 10.54
CA GLN A 316 0.33 -0.67 9.53
C GLN A 316 1.59 -1.25 10.18
N GLU A 317 2.08 -0.63 11.26
CA GLU A 317 3.23 -1.15 12.02
C GLU A 317 2.86 -2.47 12.71
N LEU A 318 1.71 -2.53 13.39
CA LEU A 318 1.20 -3.76 14.01
C LEU A 318 1.10 -4.90 12.98
N GLN A 319 0.53 -4.62 11.81
CA GLN A 319 0.43 -5.56 10.71
C GLN A 319 1.79 -6.07 10.27
N ASN A 320 2.75 -5.17 10.02
CA ASN A 320 4.11 -5.51 9.56
C ASN A 320 4.86 -6.32 10.62
N THR A 321 4.71 -5.97 11.89
CA THR A 321 5.33 -6.68 13.04
C THR A 321 4.85 -8.13 13.11
N ILE A 322 3.54 -8.36 13.03
CA ILE A 322 2.99 -9.73 13.05
C ILE A 322 3.41 -10.49 11.79
N TYR A 323 3.41 -9.86 10.62
CA TYR A 323 3.85 -10.48 9.38
C TYR A 323 5.31 -10.88 9.42
N GLN A 324 6.19 -10.01 9.93
CA GLN A 324 7.61 -10.32 10.12
C GLN A 324 7.81 -11.53 11.04
N GLY A 325 7.13 -11.56 12.19
CA GLY A 325 7.17 -12.70 13.09
C GLY A 325 6.70 -13.99 12.40
N ALA A 326 5.59 -13.90 11.65
CA ALA A 326 5.05 -15.05 10.92
C ALA A 326 5.99 -15.62 9.85
N ILE A 327 6.80 -14.76 9.20
CA ILE A 327 7.82 -15.21 8.23
C ILE A 327 9.01 -15.89 8.92
N LEU A 328 9.39 -15.42 10.11
CA LEU A 328 10.55 -15.93 10.85
C LEU A 328 10.23 -17.20 11.63
N ALA A 329 8.95 -17.48 11.91
CA ALA A 329 8.54 -18.68 12.65
C ALA A 329 8.65 -19.96 11.82
N GLU A 330 9.15 -21.02 12.44
CA GLU A 330 9.05 -22.36 11.90
C GLU A 330 7.67 -22.98 12.20
N THR A 331 7.29 -24.01 11.44
CA THR A 331 5.97 -24.65 11.59
C THR A 331 5.79 -25.21 13.02
N GLY A 332 4.80 -24.68 13.74
CA GLY A 332 4.48 -25.07 15.13
C GLY A 332 5.31 -24.36 16.19
N GLU A 333 6.12 -23.39 15.84
CA GLU A 333 6.88 -22.56 16.77
C GLU A 333 5.99 -21.43 17.30
N LEU A 334 6.18 -21.09 18.60
CA LEU A 334 5.52 -19.92 19.21
C LEU A 334 6.29 -18.66 18.83
N LEU A 335 5.58 -17.63 18.40
CA LEU A 335 6.18 -16.31 18.21
C LEU A 335 6.60 -15.71 19.54
N GLU A 336 7.89 -15.50 19.69
CA GLU A 336 8.49 -14.84 20.86
C GLU A 336 8.65 -13.32 20.59
N PRO A 337 8.79 -12.47 21.63
CA PRO A 337 8.96 -11.03 21.47
C PRO A 337 10.13 -10.62 20.57
N ASP A 338 11.23 -11.37 20.61
CA ASP A 338 12.42 -11.11 19.79
C ASP A 338 12.14 -11.27 18.28
N MET A 339 11.27 -12.20 17.91
CA MET A 339 10.84 -12.39 16.51
C MET A 339 9.98 -11.25 15.98
N LEU A 340 9.33 -10.51 16.90
CA LEU A 340 8.49 -9.36 16.59
C LEU A 340 9.28 -8.06 16.44
N GLY A 341 10.58 -8.04 16.80
CA GLY A 341 11.41 -6.84 16.69
C GLY A 341 10.98 -5.67 17.58
N LEU A 342 10.21 -5.93 18.64
CA LEU A 342 9.69 -4.91 19.55
C LEU A 342 10.73 -4.40 20.56
N GLY A 343 11.95 -4.97 20.57
CA GLY A 343 13.00 -4.68 21.54
C GLY A 343 13.78 -3.38 21.33
N ASP A 344 13.71 -2.76 20.16
CA ASP A 344 14.54 -1.60 19.76
C ASP A 344 13.76 -0.29 19.57
N ALA A 345 12.59 -0.14 20.21
CA ALA A 345 11.85 1.12 20.13
C ALA A 345 12.57 2.24 20.88
N PRO A 346 12.83 3.41 20.28
CA PRO A 346 13.29 4.57 21.02
C PRO A 346 12.21 4.97 22.01
N GLN A 347 12.53 4.85 23.30
CA GLN A 347 11.66 5.34 24.39
C GLN A 347 11.57 6.87 24.25
N THR A 348 10.48 7.36 23.67
CA THR A 348 10.14 8.77 23.78
C THR A 348 9.58 9.01 25.18
N HIS A 349 10.42 9.48 26.07
CA HIS A 349 9.99 10.08 27.31
C HIS A 349 9.39 11.45 27.01
N ASP A 350 8.07 11.50 26.87
CA ASP A 350 7.31 12.74 26.99
C ASP A 350 6.61 12.75 28.36
N GLU A 351 7.33 13.15 29.38
CA GLU A 351 6.72 13.73 30.58
C GLU A 351 6.89 15.27 30.50
N PRO A 352 5.83 16.06 30.72
CA PRO A 352 5.97 17.49 30.86
C PRO A 352 6.37 17.84 32.29
N SER A 353 7.65 17.98 32.57
CA SER A 353 8.10 18.64 33.80
C SER A 353 8.36 20.11 33.53
N ALA A 354 7.50 20.92 34.13
CA ALA A 354 7.81 22.35 34.37
C ALA A 354 8.99 22.43 35.32
N ASP A 355 10.10 23.00 34.87
CA ASP A 355 10.89 23.95 35.63
C ASP A 355 11.96 24.62 34.74
N GLU A 356 11.95 25.92 34.79
CA GLU A 356 12.87 26.82 34.11
C GLU A 356 14.32 26.76 34.70
N LYS A 357 15.24 27.10 33.79
CA LYS A 357 16.60 27.60 33.99
C LYS A 357 17.75 26.62 33.98
N SER A 358 18.45 26.52 32.86
CA SER A 358 19.75 27.16 32.69
C SER A 358 20.39 26.74 31.34
N MET A 359 20.96 27.72 30.69
CA MET A 359 21.74 27.68 29.45
C MET A 359 22.83 26.60 29.47
N THR A 360 22.83 25.74 28.43
CA THR A 360 24.09 25.39 27.75
C THR A 360 23.76 25.00 26.30
N THR A 361 24.33 25.74 25.40
CA THR A 361 24.31 25.66 23.96
C THR A 361 24.80 24.30 23.47
N ASN A 362 23.93 23.53 22.78
CA ASN A 362 24.38 22.54 21.82
C ASN A 362 24.20 23.11 20.40
N PRO A 363 25.22 23.05 19.54
CA PRO A 363 25.15 23.65 18.23
C PRO A 363 24.23 22.83 17.34
N ALA A 364 23.18 23.48 16.83
CA ALA A 364 22.37 23.01 15.73
C ALA A 364 23.27 22.63 14.55
N ILE A 365 23.08 21.44 14.00
CA ILE A 365 23.69 21.05 12.75
C ILE A 365 22.84 21.69 11.63
N ASP A 366 23.15 22.97 11.36
CA ASP A 366 22.76 23.63 10.11
C ASP A 366 23.67 23.07 9.00
N GLY A 367 23.19 22.06 8.27
CA GLY A 367 23.76 21.68 7.00
C GLY A 367 23.31 22.69 5.94
N PRO A 368 24.19 23.22 5.10
CA PRO A 368 23.80 24.15 4.05
C PRO A 368 22.86 23.47 3.06
N ALA A 369 21.70 24.07 2.83
CA ALA A 369 20.71 23.65 1.87
C ALA A 369 21.34 23.64 0.46
N GLY A 370 21.43 22.44 -0.17
CA GLY A 370 21.83 22.31 -1.57
C GLY A 370 22.93 21.29 -1.89
N LEU A 371 23.49 20.58 -0.92
CA LEU A 371 24.50 19.54 -1.18
C LEU A 371 23.83 18.21 -1.54
N SER A 372 24.36 17.53 -2.58
CA SER A 372 23.94 16.16 -2.89
C SER A 372 24.38 15.19 -1.77
N LEU A 373 23.74 14.03 -1.69
CA LEU A 373 24.14 12.96 -0.74
C LEU A 373 25.62 12.55 -0.89
N GLU A 374 26.18 12.64 -2.10
CA GLU A 374 27.58 12.34 -2.40
C GLU A 374 28.50 13.47 -1.91
N ASP A 375 28.08 14.73 -2.00
CA ASP A 375 28.81 15.88 -1.49
C ASP A 375 28.85 15.89 0.03
N TYR A 376 27.72 15.60 0.69
CA TYR A 376 27.65 15.44 2.14
C TYR A 376 28.58 14.33 2.64
N PHE A 377 28.53 13.16 1.98
CA PHE A 377 29.41 12.03 2.31
C PHE A 377 30.88 12.43 2.19
N THR A 378 31.23 13.12 1.11
CA THR A 378 32.62 13.57 0.84
C THR A 378 33.12 14.56 1.90
N SER A 379 32.32 15.59 2.20
CA SER A 379 32.66 16.59 3.24
C SER A 379 32.80 15.93 4.60
N PHE A 380 31.84 15.11 4.99
CA PHE A 380 31.85 14.43 6.28
C PHE A 380 33.07 13.52 6.46
N VAL A 381 33.46 12.75 5.43
CA VAL A 381 34.61 11.86 5.47
C VAL A 381 35.92 12.66 5.52
N LEU A 382 36.04 13.72 4.72
CA LEU A 382 37.25 14.55 4.69
C LEU A 382 37.48 15.31 6.01
N GLU A 383 36.42 15.82 6.61
CA GLU A 383 36.51 16.57 7.89
C GLU A 383 36.80 15.65 9.08
N ASN A 384 36.33 14.43 9.08
CA ASN A 384 36.41 13.56 10.26
C ASN A 384 37.48 12.45 10.15
N GLN A 385 38.09 12.21 8.99
CA GLN A 385 39.07 11.13 8.78
C GLN A 385 40.37 11.28 9.58
N GLU A 386 40.69 12.48 10.09
CA GLU A 386 41.87 12.74 10.93
C GLU A 386 41.59 12.42 12.40
N ASN A 387 40.35 12.53 12.84
CA ASN A 387 39.95 12.42 14.24
C ASN A 387 39.20 11.13 14.58
N MET A 388 38.83 10.33 13.58
CA MET A 388 38.00 9.12 13.77
C MET A 388 38.57 7.90 13.04
N SER A 389 38.40 6.73 13.67
CA SER A 389 38.68 5.44 13.01
C SER A 389 37.68 5.14 11.92
N GLU A 390 38.06 4.31 10.94
CA GLU A 390 37.16 3.84 9.86
C GLU A 390 35.86 3.18 10.40
N THR A 391 35.98 2.52 11.55
CA THR A 391 34.82 1.89 12.20
C THR A 391 33.87 2.94 12.78
N ALA A 392 34.42 3.98 13.41
CA ALA A 392 33.63 5.08 13.97
C ALA A 392 33.00 5.96 12.88
N LEU A 393 33.71 6.19 11.75
CA LEU A 393 33.19 6.88 10.60
C LEU A 393 32.00 6.11 9.96
N ALA A 394 32.17 4.80 9.75
CA ALA A 394 31.12 3.95 9.20
C ALA A 394 29.86 3.93 10.09
N GLN A 395 30.06 3.85 11.41
CA GLN A 395 28.97 3.84 12.39
C GLN A 395 28.21 5.19 12.43
N LYS A 396 28.93 6.32 12.38
CA LYS A 396 28.28 7.64 12.33
C LYS A 396 27.54 7.92 11.04
N LEU A 397 27.99 7.34 9.92
CA LEU A 397 27.30 7.42 8.62
C LEU A 397 26.19 6.38 8.48
N GLY A 398 25.97 5.51 9.47
CA GLY A 398 24.95 4.47 9.42
C GLY A 398 25.20 3.40 8.34
N ILE A 399 26.47 3.16 7.95
CA ILE A 399 26.83 2.22 6.88
C ILE A 399 27.89 1.20 7.35
N SER A 400 28.00 0.06 6.63
CA SER A 400 29.04 -0.90 6.92
C SER A 400 30.45 -0.40 6.53
N ARG A 401 31.51 -0.90 7.18
CA ARG A 401 32.90 -0.59 6.80
C ARG A 401 33.21 -0.91 5.34
N LYS A 402 32.59 -1.97 4.80
CA LYS A 402 32.73 -2.37 3.40
C LYS A 402 32.10 -1.31 2.49
N SER A 403 30.90 -0.87 2.80
CA SER A 403 30.20 0.20 2.05
C SER A 403 30.91 1.54 2.13
N LEU A 404 31.55 1.88 3.28
CA LEU A 404 32.37 3.08 3.41
C LEU A 404 33.59 2.99 2.48
N TRP A 405 34.27 1.85 2.44
CA TRP A 405 35.44 1.63 1.59
C TRP A 405 35.07 1.69 0.09
N GLU A 406 33.99 1.04 -0.33
CA GLU A 406 33.51 1.06 -1.71
C GLU A 406 33.14 2.47 -2.17
N ARG A 407 32.46 3.26 -1.34
CA ARG A 407 32.11 4.65 -1.64
C ARG A 407 33.32 5.57 -1.70
N ARG A 408 34.29 5.41 -0.79
CA ARG A 408 35.57 6.15 -0.83
C ARG A 408 36.33 5.88 -2.14
N ASN A 409 36.41 4.63 -2.55
CA ASN A 409 37.06 4.26 -3.84
C ASN A 409 36.30 4.86 -5.04
N LYS A 410 34.99 4.82 -5.04
CA LYS A 410 34.17 5.40 -6.11
C LYS A 410 34.35 6.91 -6.24
N LEU A 411 34.48 7.60 -5.12
CA LEU A 411 34.62 9.07 -5.04
C LEU A 411 36.08 9.56 -5.03
N GLY A 412 37.07 8.66 -5.17
CA GLY A 412 38.49 9.00 -5.22
C GLY A 412 39.08 9.56 -3.91
N ILE A 413 38.42 9.31 -2.77
CA ILE A 413 38.88 9.82 -1.46
C ILE A 413 39.94 8.87 -0.90
N SER A 414 41.21 9.27 -0.97
CA SER A 414 42.35 8.45 -0.47
C SER A 414 42.34 8.36 1.05
N ARG A 415 42.73 7.19 1.57
CA ARG A 415 42.94 6.98 3.01
C ARG A 415 44.25 7.61 3.42
N LYS A 416 44.23 8.58 4.33
CA LYS A 416 45.48 9.02 5.00
C LYS A 416 45.92 7.87 5.93
N LYS A 417 47.12 7.36 5.71
CA LYS A 417 47.79 6.46 6.66
C LYS A 417 48.11 7.24 7.90
N ALA A 418 47.62 6.76 9.06
CA ALA A 418 48.09 7.22 10.36
C ALA A 418 49.56 6.87 10.58
#